data_a8277330d9c3e46a9c71b19c12474829
#
_entry.id   a8277330d9c3e46a9c71b19c12474829
#
_cell.length_a   1.000
_cell.length_b   1.000
_cell.length_c   1.000
_cell.angle_alpha   90.00
_cell.angle_beta   90.00
_cell.angle_gamma   90.00
#
_symmetry.space_group_name_H-M   'P 1'
#
loop_
_entity.id
_entity.type
_entity.pdbx_description
1 polymer ?
#
loop_
_entity_poly.entity_id
_entity_poly.type
_entity_poly.pdbx_seq_one_letter_code
_entity_poly.pdbx_strand_id
1 'polypeptide(L)'
;PDQLPDPISANLADMTVRNLLNMTSGVTPDWNMRNGRTDWIRGYLGKTIKVPGKHFDYDSMSSYILSAIVQKVTGMKVLDYLRLKLFKPMHITDISWEVSPEGINTGGWGVYLQSESLAKFGQLLLNRGVWEGKQLLPAEWVDRMMTKQSDTGSFGYGYGYQMWLCEYPGAVRIDGALGQYALLIPDKDMVVVITECTLIDGATQRRLVWN
;
A
#
# COMPACT_ATOMS: atom_id res chain seq x y z
N PRO A 1 19.73 -9.14 9.26
CA PRO A 1 20.73 -8.57 10.18
C PRO A 1 21.64 -7.58 9.46
N ASP A 2 22.10 -7.92 8.25
CA ASP A 2 23.13 -7.17 7.52
C ASP A 2 22.68 -5.80 7.00
N GLN A 3 21.39 -5.51 7.04
CA GLN A 3 20.79 -4.25 6.61
C GLN A 3 20.50 -3.29 7.77
N LEU A 4 20.62 -3.74 9.01
CA LEU A 4 20.37 -2.93 10.18
C LEU A 4 21.55 -2.00 10.47
N PRO A 5 21.30 -0.76 10.95
CA PRO A 5 22.35 0.12 11.45
C PRO A 5 22.93 -0.44 12.77
N ASP A 6 24.17 -0.06 13.06
CA ASP A 6 24.82 -0.37 14.34
C ASP A 6 25.33 0.96 14.93
N PRO A 7 24.85 1.38 16.11
CA PRO A 7 23.84 0.72 16.95
C PRO A 7 22.39 0.86 16.40
N ILE A 8 21.51 -0.08 16.75
CA ILE A 8 20.07 0.02 16.47
C ILE A 8 19.47 1.03 17.46
N SER A 9 18.80 2.07 16.94
CA SER A 9 18.09 3.03 17.79
C SER A 9 16.86 2.41 18.47
N ALA A 10 16.48 2.91 19.65
CA ALA A 10 15.28 2.44 20.36
C ALA A 10 14.03 2.55 19.48
N ASN A 11 13.84 3.66 18.79
CA ASN A 11 12.67 3.85 17.91
C ASN A 11 12.67 2.89 16.71
N LEU A 12 13.84 2.51 16.19
CA LEU A 12 13.92 1.47 15.16
C LEU A 12 13.54 0.09 15.74
N ALA A 13 13.99 -0.22 16.94
CA ALA A 13 13.67 -1.49 17.61
C ALA A 13 12.16 -1.61 17.92
N ASP A 14 11.48 -0.49 18.21
CA ASP A 14 10.04 -0.44 18.51
C ASP A 14 9.16 -0.39 17.24
N MET A 15 9.75 -0.18 16.06
CA MET A 15 9.00 -0.13 14.81
C MET A 15 8.43 -1.49 14.44
N THR A 16 7.15 -1.55 14.18
CA THR A 16 6.42 -2.77 13.82
C THR A 16 5.98 -2.75 12.36
N VAL A 17 5.65 -3.94 11.81
CA VAL A 17 5.00 -4.06 10.50
C VAL A 17 3.70 -3.26 10.42
N ARG A 18 2.95 -3.16 11.54
CA ARG A 18 1.75 -2.33 11.62
C ARG A 18 2.05 -0.86 11.34
N ASN A 19 3.15 -0.34 11.86
CA ASN A 19 3.53 1.06 11.64
C ASN A 19 3.86 1.34 10.17
N LEU A 20 4.41 0.37 9.46
CA LEU A 20 4.62 0.47 8.01
C LEU A 20 3.28 0.42 7.25
N LEU A 21 2.37 -0.49 7.63
CA LEU A 21 1.07 -0.65 6.98
C LEU A 21 0.18 0.58 7.10
N ASN A 22 0.19 1.26 8.24
CA ASN A 22 -0.67 2.40 8.51
C ASN A 22 0.05 3.76 8.43
N MET A 23 1.25 3.80 7.84
CA MET A 23 2.03 5.01 7.60
C MET A 23 2.40 5.78 8.87
N THR A 24 2.73 5.05 9.94
CA THR A 24 3.18 5.64 11.22
C THR A 24 4.56 5.13 11.64
N SER A 25 5.44 4.85 10.69
CA SER A 25 6.78 4.31 10.94
C SER A 25 7.67 5.25 11.77
N GLY A 26 7.40 6.54 11.73
CA GLY A 26 8.25 7.59 12.32
C GLY A 26 9.43 7.99 11.43
N VAL A 27 9.64 7.33 10.31
CA VAL A 27 10.63 7.72 9.31
C VAL A 27 10.12 8.92 8.54
N THR A 28 10.93 9.97 8.40
CA THR A 28 10.59 11.11 7.55
C THR A 28 10.62 10.68 6.09
N PRO A 29 9.50 10.87 5.34
CA PRO A 29 9.41 10.49 3.94
C PRO A 29 10.50 11.14 3.09
N ASP A 30 11.10 10.36 2.20
CA ASP A 30 12.11 10.84 1.29
C ASP A 30 12.01 10.09 -0.05
N TRP A 31 11.27 10.68 -0.96
CA TRP A 31 11.05 10.12 -2.27
C TRP A 31 12.34 9.98 -3.10
N ASN A 32 13.37 10.77 -2.79
CA ASN A 32 14.65 10.73 -3.52
C ASN A 32 15.49 9.50 -3.20
N MET A 33 15.20 8.74 -2.14
CA MET A 33 15.90 7.49 -1.83
C MET A 33 15.87 6.52 -3.01
N ARG A 34 14.80 6.50 -3.81
CA ARG A 34 14.65 5.67 -5.00
C ARG A 34 15.67 6.00 -6.12
N ASN A 35 16.30 7.17 -6.06
CA ASN A 35 17.33 7.56 -7.03
C ASN A 35 18.69 6.93 -6.71
N GLY A 36 18.86 6.36 -5.52
CA GLY A 36 20.03 5.57 -5.15
C GLY A 36 20.11 4.28 -5.96
N ARG A 37 21.33 3.86 -6.28
CA ARG A 37 21.56 2.65 -7.07
C ARG A 37 21.56 1.37 -6.24
N THR A 38 21.72 1.47 -4.92
CA THR A 38 21.81 0.34 -3.99
C THR A 38 21.38 0.76 -2.60
N ASP A 39 21.22 -0.23 -1.71
CA ASP A 39 21.05 -0.03 -0.27
C ASP A 39 19.81 0.77 0.16
N TRP A 40 18.69 0.63 -0.55
CA TRP A 40 17.46 1.32 -0.18
C TRP A 40 16.95 0.89 1.21
N ILE A 41 17.05 -0.40 1.55
CA ILE A 41 16.67 -0.89 2.87
C ILE A 41 17.56 -0.27 3.94
N ARG A 42 18.88 -0.34 3.77
CA ARG A 42 19.84 0.23 4.71
C ARG A 42 19.64 1.74 4.85
N GLY A 43 19.44 2.44 3.73
CA GLY A 43 19.17 3.87 3.71
C GLY A 43 17.90 4.22 4.49
N TYR A 44 16.84 3.44 4.35
CA TYR A 44 15.60 3.64 5.10
C TYR A 44 15.78 3.39 6.60
N LEU A 45 16.36 2.26 6.98
CA LEU A 45 16.55 1.86 8.37
C LEU A 45 17.60 2.71 9.10
N GLY A 46 18.53 3.33 8.36
CA GLY A 46 19.57 4.20 8.90
C GLY A 46 19.12 5.64 9.16
N LYS A 47 17.87 6.02 8.79
CA LYS A 47 17.35 7.36 9.06
C LYS A 47 17.09 7.59 10.54
N THR A 48 17.03 8.87 10.93
CA THR A 48 16.49 9.26 12.23
C THR A 48 15.00 8.94 12.26
N ILE A 49 14.57 8.18 13.26
CA ILE A 49 13.20 7.70 13.40
C ILE A 49 12.56 8.39 14.60
N LYS A 50 11.43 9.07 14.38
CA LYS A 50 10.55 9.57 15.45
C LYS A 50 9.89 8.38 16.16
N VAL A 51 9.22 8.61 17.28
CA VAL A 51 8.49 7.55 17.99
C VAL A 51 7.44 6.91 17.08
N PRO A 52 7.55 5.62 16.75
CA PRO A 52 6.60 4.95 15.87
C PRO A 52 5.18 4.95 16.45
N GLY A 53 4.18 5.02 15.58
CA GLY A 53 2.78 5.01 15.98
C GLY A 53 2.21 6.37 16.43
N LYS A 54 3.01 7.44 16.48
CA LYS A 54 2.58 8.76 17.00
C LYS A 54 2.14 9.74 15.91
N HIS A 55 2.74 9.65 14.73
CA HIS A 55 2.49 10.58 13.63
C HIS A 55 2.25 9.83 12.34
N PHE A 56 1.28 10.29 11.57
CA PHE A 56 1.06 9.84 10.21
C PHE A 56 1.98 10.61 9.27
N ASP A 57 2.84 9.89 8.56
CA ASP A 57 3.70 10.42 7.51
C ASP A 57 3.60 9.47 6.30
N TYR A 58 2.80 9.84 5.27
CA TYR A 58 2.63 9.00 4.08
C TYR A 58 3.97 8.78 3.37
N ASP A 59 4.38 7.54 3.25
CA ASP A 59 5.70 7.19 2.73
C ASP A 59 5.69 5.91 1.90
N SER A 60 5.88 6.05 0.60
CA SER A 60 5.96 4.91 -0.33
C SER A 60 7.16 3.98 -0.04
N MET A 61 8.22 4.49 0.60
CA MET A 61 9.34 3.64 1.02
C MET A 61 8.94 2.68 2.14
N SER A 62 7.97 3.05 3.00
CA SER A 62 7.36 2.12 3.97
C SER A 62 6.74 0.91 3.27
N SER A 63 6.07 1.11 2.14
CA SER A 63 5.51 0.02 1.32
C SER A 63 6.61 -0.81 0.64
N TYR A 64 7.73 -0.18 0.25
CA TYR A 64 8.90 -0.91 -0.23
C TYR A 64 9.49 -1.83 0.85
N ILE A 65 9.59 -1.37 2.10
CA ILE A 65 10.06 -2.20 3.21
C ILE A 65 9.10 -3.37 3.46
N LEU A 66 7.77 -3.17 3.35
CA LEU A 66 6.80 -4.27 3.41
C LEU A 66 7.06 -5.31 2.31
N SER A 67 7.34 -4.87 1.09
CA SER A 67 7.72 -5.76 -0.02
C SER A 67 8.99 -6.55 0.29
N ALA A 68 10.01 -5.90 0.84
CA ALA A 68 11.25 -6.54 1.27
C ALA A 68 11.02 -7.58 2.37
N ILE A 69 10.14 -7.29 3.33
CA ILE A 69 9.76 -8.23 4.39
C ILE A 69 9.08 -9.47 3.78
N VAL A 70 8.10 -9.28 2.87
CA VAL A 70 7.45 -10.41 2.19
C VAL A 70 8.47 -11.27 1.46
N GLN A 71 9.37 -10.67 0.68
CA GLN A 71 10.42 -11.43 -0.02
C GLN A 71 11.33 -12.15 0.97
N LYS A 72 11.70 -11.54 2.08
CA LYS A 72 12.56 -12.15 3.11
C LYS A 72 11.91 -13.38 3.75
N VAL A 73 10.62 -13.30 4.10
CA VAL A 73 9.95 -14.39 4.84
C VAL A 73 9.41 -15.50 3.94
N THR A 74 9.14 -15.20 2.66
CA THR A 74 8.60 -16.19 1.71
C THR A 74 9.63 -16.76 0.77
N GLY A 75 10.80 -16.11 0.63
CA GLY A 75 11.79 -16.42 -0.40
C GLY A 75 11.36 -16.01 -1.82
N MET A 76 10.23 -15.33 -1.98
CA MET A 76 9.64 -14.97 -3.27
C MET A 76 9.45 -13.46 -3.38
N LYS A 77 9.65 -12.90 -4.58
CA LYS A 77 9.19 -11.53 -4.86
C LYS A 77 7.69 -11.40 -4.60
N VAL A 78 7.24 -10.23 -4.17
CA VAL A 78 5.80 -10.01 -3.90
C VAL A 78 4.95 -10.37 -5.12
N LEU A 79 5.36 -9.97 -6.32
CA LEU A 79 4.64 -10.30 -7.55
C LEU A 79 4.48 -11.82 -7.74
N ASP A 80 5.53 -12.59 -7.53
CA ASP A 80 5.50 -14.04 -7.72
C ASP A 80 4.65 -14.72 -6.65
N TYR A 81 4.76 -14.25 -5.40
CA TYR A 81 3.90 -14.71 -4.31
C TYR A 81 2.41 -14.42 -4.61
N LEU A 82 2.09 -13.21 -5.05
CA LEU A 82 0.72 -12.81 -5.39
C LEU A 82 0.20 -13.55 -6.62
N ARG A 83 1.04 -13.84 -7.62
CA ARG A 83 0.65 -14.66 -8.76
C ARG A 83 0.09 -16.02 -8.32
N LEU A 84 0.74 -16.65 -7.36
CA LEU A 84 0.30 -17.96 -6.85
C LEU A 84 -0.93 -17.85 -5.95
N LYS A 85 -0.95 -16.88 -5.05
CA LYS A 85 -1.93 -16.83 -3.95
C LYS A 85 -3.19 -16.04 -4.31
N LEU A 86 -3.09 -15.06 -5.21
CA LEU A 86 -4.14 -14.12 -5.50
C LEU A 86 -4.48 -14.05 -7.00
N PHE A 87 -3.49 -13.72 -7.84
CA PHE A 87 -3.76 -13.38 -9.23
C PHE A 87 -4.23 -14.57 -10.06
N LYS A 88 -3.61 -15.74 -9.88
CA LYS A 88 -4.03 -16.97 -10.57
C LYS A 88 -5.47 -17.39 -10.20
N PRO A 89 -5.87 -17.43 -8.91
CA PRO A 89 -7.26 -17.68 -8.55
C PRO A 89 -8.26 -16.65 -9.09
N MET A 90 -7.83 -15.40 -9.30
CA MET A 90 -8.66 -14.30 -9.81
C MET A 90 -8.60 -14.14 -11.33
N HIS A 91 -7.91 -15.05 -12.04
CA HIS A 91 -7.69 -14.97 -13.49
C HIS A 91 -7.08 -13.62 -13.93
N ILE A 92 -6.12 -13.10 -13.14
CA ILE A 92 -5.33 -11.92 -13.45
C ILE A 92 -3.98 -12.39 -13.97
N THR A 93 -3.71 -12.17 -15.26
CA THR A 93 -2.50 -12.67 -15.92
C THR A 93 -1.58 -11.56 -16.39
N ASP A 94 -2.15 -10.42 -16.80
CA ASP A 94 -1.40 -9.29 -17.35
C ASP A 94 -1.04 -8.31 -16.23
N ILE A 95 0.05 -8.62 -15.53
CA ILE A 95 0.56 -7.82 -14.42
C ILE A 95 2.09 -7.84 -14.40
N SER A 96 2.68 -6.68 -14.25
CA SER A 96 4.09 -6.52 -13.98
C SER A 96 4.33 -5.54 -12.85
N TRP A 97 5.51 -5.59 -12.26
CA TRP A 97 5.87 -4.73 -11.14
C TRP A 97 7.35 -4.37 -11.22
N GLU A 98 7.67 -3.09 -11.09
CA GLU A 98 9.04 -2.63 -11.04
C GLU A 98 9.83 -3.28 -9.92
N VAL A 99 11.14 -3.37 -10.14
CA VAL A 99 12.08 -4.01 -9.21
C VAL A 99 13.17 -3.00 -8.85
N SER A 100 13.49 -2.90 -7.57
CA SER A 100 14.61 -2.10 -7.09
C SER A 100 15.95 -2.66 -7.56
N PRO A 101 17.05 -1.90 -7.46
CA PRO A 101 18.39 -2.42 -7.72
C PRO A 101 18.77 -3.65 -6.88
N GLU A 102 18.12 -3.85 -5.73
CA GLU A 102 18.30 -5.00 -4.83
C GLU A 102 17.46 -6.22 -5.24
N GLY A 103 16.74 -6.13 -6.37
CA GLY A 103 15.93 -7.25 -6.87
C GLY A 103 14.60 -7.43 -6.15
N ILE A 104 14.10 -6.42 -5.44
CA ILE A 104 12.85 -6.44 -4.66
C ILE A 104 11.78 -5.64 -5.40
N ASN A 105 10.54 -6.14 -5.50
CA ASN A 105 9.46 -5.33 -6.06
C ASN A 105 9.27 -4.05 -5.24
N THR A 106 9.04 -2.91 -5.92
CA THR A 106 9.03 -1.59 -5.29
C THR A 106 7.93 -1.37 -4.26
N GLY A 107 6.87 -2.18 -4.29
CA GLY A 107 5.83 -2.21 -3.27
C GLY A 107 4.92 -0.98 -3.25
N GLY A 108 5.48 0.21 -3.19
CA GLY A 108 4.75 1.48 -3.10
C GLY A 108 4.50 2.17 -4.43
N TRP A 109 5.00 1.65 -5.55
CA TRP A 109 4.81 2.17 -6.91
C TRP A 109 5.15 1.12 -7.97
N GLY A 110 4.99 1.47 -9.25
CA GLY A 110 5.51 0.70 -10.37
C GLY A 110 4.79 -0.63 -10.64
N VAL A 111 3.57 -0.81 -10.16
CA VAL A 111 2.70 -1.90 -10.59
C VAL A 111 1.93 -1.48 -11.83
N TYR A 112 1.91 -2.35 -12.83
CA TYR A 112 1.18 -2.19 -14.09
C TYR A 112 0.16 -3.32 -14.20
N LEU A 113 -1.11 -2.97 -14.26
CA LEU A 113 -2.23 -3.90 -14.43
C LEU A 113 -3.39 -3.22 -15.14
N GLN A 114 -4.29 -4.00 -15.71
CA GLN A 114 -5.49 -3.49 -16.35
C GLN A 114 -6.49 -2.97 -15.33
N SER A 115 -7.30 -1.97 -15.69
CA SER A 115 -8.35 -1.41 -14.84
C SER A 115 -9.35 -2.47 -14.36
N GLU A 116 -9.68 -3.44 -15.23
CA GLU A 116 -10.51 -4.59 -14.87
C GLU A 116 -9.88 -5.44 -13.74
N SER A 117 -8.58 -5.67 -13.80
CA SER A 117 -7.86 -6.41 -12.76
C SER A 117 -7.87 -5.68 -11.42
N LEU A 118 -7.76 -4.35 -11.45
CA LEU A 118 -7.91 -3.52 -10.26
C LEU A 118 -9.35 -3.56 -9.73
N ALA A 119 -10.36 -3.56 -10.61
CA ALA A 119 -11.77 -3.71 -10.22
C ALA A 119 -12.04 -5.08 -9.58
N LYS A 120 -11.48 -6.18 -10.13
CA LYS A 120 -11.54 -7.52 -9.52
C LYS A 120 -10.98 -7.51 -8.11
N PHE A 121 -9.84 -6.86 -7.89
CA PHE A 121 -9.25 -6.73 -6.55
C PHE A 121 -10.16 -5.92 -5.61
N GLY A 122 -10.74 -4.83 -6.09
CA GLY A 122 -11.73 -4.07 -5.32
C GLY A 122 -12.94 -4.93 -4.94
N GLN A 123 -13.47 -5.71 -5.87
CA GLN A 123 -14.60 -6.63 -5.61
C GLN A 123 -14.24 -7.72 -4.60
N LEU A 124 -13.03 -8.27 -4.65
CA LEU A 124 -12.54 -9.21 -3.64
C LEU A 124 -12.61 -8.59 -2.23
N LEU A 125 -12.21 -7.32 -2.09
CA LEU A 125 -12.27 -6.63 -0.80
C LEU A 125 -13.70 -6.35 -0.35
N LEU A 126 -14.60 -5.91 -1.25
CA LEU A 126 -16.04 -5.76 -0.93
C LEU A 126 -16.65 -7.09 -0.46
N ASN A 127 -16.26 -8.20 -1.06
CA ASN A 127 -16.69 -9.54 -0.70
C ASN A 127 -15.92 -10.08 0.53
N ARG A 128 -15.26 -9.22 1.31
CA ARG A 128 -14.50 -9.58 2.51
C ARG A 128 -13.51 -10.72 2.27
N GLY A 129 -12.83 -10.68 1.10
CA GLY A 129 -11.81 -11.63 0.72
C GLY A 129 -12.30 -12.93 0.07
N VAL A 130 -13.58 -13.03 -0.26
CA VAL A 130 -14.16 -14.17 -1.00
C VAL A 130 -14.13 -13.89 -2.51
N TRP A 131 -13.62 -14.83 -3.28
CA TRP A 131 -13.65 -14.83 -4.74
C TRP A 131 -14.13 -16.18 -5.27
N GLU A 132 -15.20 -16.17 -6.08
CA GLU A 132 -15.82 -17.38 -6.63
C GLU A 132 -16.03 -18.49 -5.58
N GLY A 133 -16.58 -18.09 -4.41
CA GLY A 133 -16.86 -18.99 -3.30
C GLY A 133 -15.65 -19.44 -2.47
N LYS A 134 -14.44 -18.98 -2.78
CA LYS A 134 -13.22 -19.30 -2.03
C LYS A 134 -12.75 -18.12 -1.21
N GLN A 135 -12.41 -18.35 0.04
CA GLN A 135 -11.78 -17.36 0.90
C GLN A 135 -10.30 -17.22 0.49
N LEU A 136 -9.93 -16.14 -0.19
CA LEU A 136 -8.54 -15.83 -0.57
C LEU A 136 -7.84 -14.98 0.48
N LEU A 137 -8.55 -14.06 1.14
CA LEU A 137 -8.06 -13.22 2.25
C LEU A 137 -8.95 -13.43 3.47
N PRO A 138 -8.40 -13.49 4.69
CA PRO A 138 -9.23 -13.56 5.90
C PRO A 138 -10.16 -12.34 5.99
N ALA A 139 -11.45 -12.57 6.25
CA ALA A 139 -12.47 -11.51 6.31
C ALA A 139 -12.10 -10.43 7.35
N GLU A 140 -11.68 -10.84 8.55
CA GLU A 140 -11.23 -9.90 9.60
C GLU A 140 -10.03 -9.05 9.20
N TRP A 141 -9.16 -9.57 8.31
CA TRP A 141 -8.03 -8.82 7.79
C TRP A 141 -8.51 -7.72 6.83
N VAL A 142 -9.45 -8.05 5.94
CA VAL A 142 -10.07 -7.08 5.03
C VAL A 142 -10.78 -5.99 5.84
N ASP A 143 -11.56 -6.36 6.87
CA ASP A 143 -12.21 -5.39 7.75
C ASP A 143 -11.19 -4.42 8.38
N ARG A 144 -10.04 -4.94 8.87
CA ARG A 144 -8.96 -4.11 9.42
C ARG A 144 -8.31 -3.20 8.38
N MET A 145 -8.14 -3.68 7.14
CA MET A 145 -7.59 -2.86 6.05
C MET A 145 -8.46 -1.66 5.75
N MET A 146 -9.79 -1.84 5.77
CA MET A 146 -10.77 -0.83 5.37
C MET A 146 -11.25 0.06 6.53
N THR A 147 -10.77 -0.16 7.75
CA THR A 147 -11.12 0.66 8.91
C THR A 147 -9.97 1.57 9.33
N LYS A 148 -10.29 2.67 10.02
CA LYS A 148 -9.32 3.67 10.48
C LYS A 148 -8.28 3.05 11.43
N GLN A 149 -7.03 3.06 11.04
CA GLN A 149 -5.87 2.61 11.80
C GLN A 149 -4.97 3.78 12.25
N SER A 150 -5.01 4.89 11.51
CA SER A 150 -4.29 6.11 11.84
C SER A 150 -5.08 7.35 11.44
N ASP A 151 -4.84 8.43 12.17
CA ASP A 151 -5.38 9.75 11.86
C ASP A 151 -4.44 10.46 10.89
N THR A 152 -5.00 11.01 9.83
CA THR A 152 -4.24 11.72 8.79
C THR A 152 -4.21 13.24 9.00
N GLY A 153 -4.82 13.74 10.09
CA GLY A 153 -4.95 15.17 10.33
C GLY A 153 -5.67 15.89 9.18
N SER A 154 -5.05 16.92 8.63
CA SER A 154 -5.61 17.69 7.52
C SER A 154 -5.55 17.00 6.15
N PHE A 155 -4.89 15.84 6.04
CA PHE A 155 -4.72 15.15 4.75
C PHE A 155 -5.92 14.30 4.33
N GLY A 156 -6.93 14.12 5.18
CA GLY A 156 -8.10 13.33 4.84
C GLY A 156 -8.86 12.78 6.05
N TYR A 157 -9.67 11.76 5.81
CA TYR A 157 -10.60 11.19 6.80
C TYR A 157 -10.00 10.05 7.62
N GLY A 158 -8.76 9.70 7.36
CA GLY A 158 -8.00 8.65 8.02
C GLY A 158 -7.38 7.67 7.04
N TYR A 159 -6.60 6.73 7.58
CA TYR A 159 -5.88 5.72 6.82
C TYR A 159 -6.05 4.35 7.48
N GLY A 160 -6.35 3.35 6.68
CA GLY A 160 -6.40 1.95 7.08
C GLY A 160 -5.04 1.28 6.92
N TYR A 161 -5.02 0.03 6.44
CA TYR A 161 -3.78 -0.61 6.03
C TYR A 161 -3.61 -0.47 4.51
N GLN A 162 -2.73 0.44 4.10
CA GLN A 162 -2.44 0.78 2.70
C GLN A 162 -3.66 1.29 1.91
N MET A 163 -4.63 1.89 2.62
CA MET A 163 -5.87 2.42 2.05
C MET A 163 -6.26 3.74 2.70
N TRP A 164 -6.70 4.69 1.89
CA TRP A 164 -7.28 5.95 2.35
C TRP A 164 -8.76 5.78 2.68
N LEU A 165 -9.20 6.33 3.80
CA LEU A 165 -10.62 6.49 4.08
C LEU A 165 -11.16 7.70 3.29
N CYS A 166 -12.41 7.62 2.88
CA CYS A 166 -13.10 8.68 2.15
C CYS A 166 -14.04 9.48 3.05
N GLU A 167 -14.53 10.62 2.55
CA GLU A 167 -15.55 11.43 3.21
C GLU A 167 -16.87 10.66 3.34
N TYR A 168 -17.23 9.94 2.28
CA TYR A 168 -18.42 9.11 2.30
C TYR A 168 -18.24 7.97 3.33
N PRO A 169 -19.16 7.83 4.31
CA PRO A 169 -18.99 6.88 5.40
C PRO A 169 -18.81 5.44 4.91
N GLY A 170 -17.77 4.78 5.40
CA GLY A 170 -17.44 3.40 5.06
C GLY A 170 -16.74 3.22 3.72
N ALA A 171 -16.67 4.24 2.87
CA ALA A 171 -15.93 4.15 1.62
C ALA A 171 -14.41 4.28 1.86
N VAL A 172 -13.67 3.53 1.07
CA VAL A 172 -12.20 3.57 1.04
C VAL A 172 -11.70 3.68 -0.40
N ARG A 173 -10.47 4.14 -0.56
CA ARG A 173 -9.84 4.17 -1.88
C ARG A 173 -8.40 3.66 -1.85
N ILE A 174 -8.03 3.01 -2.93
CA ILE A 174 -6.67 2.76 -3.35
C ILE A 174 -6.30 3.93 -4.25
N ASP A 175 -5.23 4.63 -3.91
CA ASP A 175 -4.90 5.94 -4.48
C ASP A 175 -3.49 5.88 -5.10
N GLY A 176 -3.39 6.16 -6.37
CA GLY A 176 -2.13 6.24 -7.11
C GLY A 176 -1.91 7.62 -7.72
N ALA A 177 -0.66 7.97 -7.92
CA ALA A 177 -0.29 9.24 -8.54
C ALA A 177 -0.89 9.38 -9.96
N LEU A 178 -1.11 10.62 -10.38
CA LEU A 178 -1.61 10.98 -11.71
C LEU A 178 -3.04 10.50 -12.02
N GLY A 179 -3.87 10.21 -11.02
CA GLY A 179 -5.27 9.86 -11.22
C GLY A 179 -5.56 8.38 -11.34
N GLN A 180 -4.81 7.55 -10.63
CA GLN A 180 -5.08 6.13 -10.53
C GLN A 180 -5.92 5.87 -9.27
N TYR A 181 -7.18 5.49 -9.41
CA TYR A 181 -8.07 5.27 -8.28
C TYR A 181 -8.83 3.94 -8.39
N ALA A 182 -9.00 3.27 -7.26
CA ALA A 182 -10.08 2.33 -7.06
C ALA A 182 -10.84 2.73 -5.79
N LEU A 183 -12.09 3.12 -5.95
CA LEU A 183 -12.99 3.48 -4.85
C LEU A 183 -13.88 2.28 -4.54
N LEU A 184 -13.97 1.94 -3.27
CA LEU A 184 -14.81 0.88 -2.75
C LEU A 184 -15.89 1.52 -1.89
N ILE A 185 -17.16 1.30 -2.24
CA ILE A 185 -18.33 1.86 -1.56
C ILE A 185 -19.20 0.70 -1.09
N PRO A 186 -18.94 0.16 0.12
CA PRO A 186 -19.55 -1.09 0.57
C PRO A 186 -21.07 -1.07 0.65
N ASP A 187 -21.69 0.04 1.10
CA ASP A 187 -23.14 0.18 1.21
C ASP A 187 -23.87 0.24 -0.14
N LYS A 188 -23.13 0.45 -1.24
CA LYS A 188 -23.63 0.45 -2.62
C LYS A 188 -23.20 -0.81 -3.39
N ASP A 189 -22.45 -1.70 -2.76
CA ASP A 189 -21.81 -2.85 -3.43
C ASP A 189 -21.11 -2.42 -4.73
N MET A 190 -20.32 -1.33 -4.67
CA MET A 190 -19.76 -0.67 -5.83
C MET A 190 -18.25 -0.52 -5.75
N VAL A 191 -17.59 -0.84 -6.86
CA VAL A 191 -16.19 -0.52 -7.12
C VAL A 191 -16.13 0.42 -8.32
N VAL A 192 -15.48 1.56 -8.16
CA VAL A 192 -15.22 2.51 -9.25
C VAL A 192 -13.73 2.56 -9.50
N VAL A 193 -13.29 2.24 -10.71
CA VAL A 193 -11.90 2.32 -11.11
C VAL A 193 -11.71 3.44 -12.13
N ILE A 194 -10.74 4.28 -11.88
CA ILE A 194 -10.34 5.38 -12.77
C ILE A 194 -8.85 5.24 -13.02
N THR A 195 -8.45 5.30 -14.28
CA THR A 195 -7.05 5.31 -14.70
C THR A 195 -6.85 6.50 -15.63
N GLU A 196 -6.06 7.45 -15.19
CA GLU A 196 -5.74 8.67 -15.92
C GLU A 196 -4.25 8.88 -15.98
N CYS A 197 -3.82 9.82 -16.80
CA CYS A 197 -2.48 10.42 -16.77
C CYS A 197 -2.64 11.94 -16.83
N THR A 198 -3.01 12.53 -15.71
CA THR A 198 -3.27 13.97 -15.63
C THR A 198 -2.32 14.65 -14.65
N LEU A 199 -1.96 15.90 -14.99
CA LEU A 199 -1.15 16.78 -14.14
C LEU A 199 -2.04 17.68 -13.25
N ILE A 200 -3.35 17.49 -13.24
CA ILE A 200 -4.25 18.19 -12.30
C ILE A 200 -3.88 17.77 -10.87
N ASP A 201 -3.89 18.71 -9.94
CA ASP A 201 -3.59 18.40 -8.55
C ASP A 201 -4.57 17.37 -7.97
N GLY A 202 -4.06 16.49 -7.11
CA GLY A 202 -4.83 15.36 -6.59
C GLY A 202 -6.07 15.77 -5.77
N ALA A 203 -6.15 16.99 -5.24
CA ALA A 203 -7.34 17.47 -4.53
C ALA A 203 -8.47 17.80 -5.52
N THR A 204 -8.13 18.42 -6.64
CA THR A 204 -9.08 18.70 -7.74
C THR A 204 -9.55 17.41 -8.39
N GLN A 205 -8.65 16.46 -8.66
CA GLN A 205 -9.02 15.14 -9.18
C GLN A 205 -10.03 14.43 -8.27
N ARG A 206 -9.75 14.37 -6.98
CA ARG A 206 -10.67 13.73 -6.02
C ARG A 206 -12.04 14.38 -6.02
N ARG A 207 -12.14 15.70 -6.16
CA ARG A 207 -13.41 16.40 -6.28
C ARG A 207 -14.17 16.01 -7.55
N LEU A 208 -13.49 15.86 -8.67
CA LEU A 208 -14.13 15.44 -9.94
C LEU A 208 -14.68 14.02 -9.88
N VAL A 209 -14.09 13.16 -9.06
CA VAL A 209 -14.54 11.77 -8.89
C VAL A 209 -15.74 11.66 -7.94
N TRP A 210 -15.85 12.57 -6.96
CA TRP A 210 -16.91 12.52 -5.92
C TRP A 210 -18.11 13.43 -6.18
N ASN A 211 -18.04 14.34 -7.13
CA ASN A 211 -19.13 15.22 -7.53
C ASN A 211 -19.76 14.77 -8.86
#